data_62b6f18bf41b9f711e692e5ca226575c
#
_entry.id   62b6f18bf41b9f711e692e5ca226575c
#
_cell.length_a   1.000
_cell.length_b   1.000
_cell.length_c   1.000
_cell.angle_alpha   90.00
_cell.angle_beta   90.00
_cell.angle_gamma   90.00
#
_symmetry.space_group_name_H-M   'P 1'
#
loop_
_entity.id
_entity.type
_entity.pdbx_description
1 polymer ?
#
loop_
_entity_poly.entity_id
_entity_poly.type
_entity_poly.pdbx_seq_one_letter_code
_entity_poly.pdbx_strand_id
1 'polypeptide(L)'
;EYPLLFIIKGNDYLFPNNYRFKDFMNNKIKEINNEMPSKKDLEAHLSTIFTEVRLKKYLEIRSVDACEWDCHCAAPAFFTGLIYGNLEESLDVIKNWKSEEILNAYINAPKKGLSTELNGKKLLDWGKIFLEISRTGLISRNKLNKKGNDETVYLKNIENILSENKTKAEKSIKIA
;
A
#
# COMPACT_ATOMS: atom_id res chain seq x y z
N GLU A 1 19.27 -5.71 4.64
CA GLU A 1 19.11 -6.97 5.41
C GLU A 1 17.97 -7.88 4.89
N TYR A 2 17.23 -7.47 3.88
CA TYR A 2 16.18 -8.27 3.26
C TYR A 2 16.76 -9.51 2.57
N PRO A 3 16.03 -10.64 2.55
CA PRO A 3 16.43 -11.85 1.83
C PRO A 3 16.62 -11.54 0.34
N LEU A 4 17.65 -12.15 -0.25
CA LEU A 4 17.92 -12.07 -1.68
C LEU A 4 17.05 -13.09 -2.40
N LEU A 5 16.09 -12.62 -3.20
CA LEU A 5 15.14 -13.51 -3.86
C LEU A 5 15.78 -14.22 -5.06
N PHE A 6 16.48 -13.45 -5.92
CA PHE A 6 17.17 -13.97 -7.10
C PHE A 6 18.34 -13.06 -7.51
N ILE A 7 19.24 -13.61 -8.31
CA ILE A 7 20.30 -12.91 -9.05
C ILE A 7 20.10 -13.21 -10.54
N ILE A 8 20.23 -12.19 -11.40
CA ILE A 8 20.10 -12.36 -12.84
C ILE A 8 21.48 -12.62 -13.42
N LYS A 9 21.65 -13.73 -14.13
CA LYS A 9 22.88 -14.15 -14.81
C LYS A 9 22.62 -14.34 -16.30
N GLY A 10 22.93 -13.33 -17.11
CA GLY A 10 22.57 -13.35 -18.52
C GLY A 10 21.07 -13.44 -18.73
N ASN A 11 20.57 -14.57 -19.22
CA ASN A 11 19.15 -14.85 -19.39
C ASN A 11 18.56 -15.73 -18.27
N ASP A 12 19.36 -16.15 -17.30
CA ASP A 12 18.95 -17.08 -16.26
C ASP A 12 18.74 -16.40 -14.91
N TYR A 13 17.95 -17.04 -14.05
CA TYR A 13 17.72 -16.62 -12.68
C TYR A 13 18.36 -17.64 -11.73
N LEU A 14 19.26 -17.18 -10.87
CA LEU A 14 19.79 -17.95 -9.75
C LEU A 14 19.01 -17.57 -8.47
N PHE A 15 18.53 -18.57 -7.75
CA PHE A 15 17.80 -18.42 -6.49
C PHE A 15 18.67 -18.84 -5.29
N PRO A 16 19.47 -17.94 -4.73
CA PRO A 16 20.35 -18.25 -3.60
C PRO A 16 19.53 -18.32 -2.32
N ASN A 17 19.19 -19.53 -1.87
CA ASN A 17 18.40 -19.73 -0.67
C ASN A 17 19.18 -19.29 0.58
N ASN A 18 18.49 -18.59 1.50
CA ASN A 18 19.02 -18.15 2.80
C ASN A 18 20.13 -17.08 2.77
N TYR A 19 20.37 -16.45 1.63
CA TYR A 19 21.28 -15.32 1.55
C TYR A 19 20.54 -13.99 1.54
N ARG A 20 21.25 -12.93 1.95
CA ARG A 20 20.81 -11.53 1.89
C ARG A 20 21.65 -10.79 0.84
N PHE A 21 21.18 -9.64 0.38
CA PHE A 21 21.97 -8.83 -0.55
C PHE A 21 23.34 -8.43 0.03
N LYS A 22 23.40 -8.23 1.36
CA LYS A 22 24.67 -7.99 2.06
C LYS A 22 25.66 -9.16 1.94
N ASP A 23 25.16 -10.38 1.85
CA ASP A 23 26.02 -11.56 1.65
C ASP A 23 26.58 -11.60 0.23
N PHE A 24 25.80 -11.15 -0.74
CA PHE A 24 26.27 -10.94 -2.12
C PHE A 24 27.40 -9.90 -2.16
N MET A 25 27.21 -8.74 -1.51
CA MET A 25 28.24 -7.70 -1.42
C MET A 25 29.52 -8.19 -0.73
N ASN A 26 29.45 -9.16 0.14
CA ASN A 26 30.57 -9.72 0.91
C ASN A 26 31.13 -11.04 0.33
N ASN A 27 30.81 -11.37 -0.91
CA ASN A 27 31.27 -12.61 -1.59
C ASN A 27 30.98 -13.91 -0.82
N LYS A 28 29.85 -13.98 -0.10
CA LYS A 28 29.48 -15.17 0.67
C LYS A 28 28.69 -16.20 -0.13
N ILE A 29 28.21 -15.83 -1.32
CA ILE A 29 27.37 -16.69 -2.16
C ILE A 29 28.29 -17.54 -3.04
N LYS A 30 28.39 -18.82 -2.72
CA LYS A 30 29.33 -19.75 -3.40
C LYS A 30 29.00 -19.96 -4.89
N GLU A 31 27.72 -19.89 -5.22
CA GLU A 31 27.18 -20.15 -6.56
C GLU A 31 27.56 -19.09 -7.60
N ILE A 32 28.09 -17.95 -7.18
CA ILE A 32 28.40 -16.82 -8.09
C ILE A 32 29.90 -16.53 -8.24
N ASN A 33 30.78 -17.46 -7.87
CA ASN A 33 32.21 -17.42 -8.16
C ASN A 33 32.91 -16.08 -7.87
N ASN A 34 32.66 -15.49 -6.69
CA ASN A 34 33.23 -14.21 -6.26
C ASN A 34 32.89 -12.99 -7.11
N GLU A 35 31.81 -13.02 -7.89
CA GLU A 35 31.33 -11.83 -8.56
C GLU A 35 30.72 -10.82 -7.58
N MET A 36 31.05 -9.55 -7.77
CA MET A 36 30.48 -8.46 -6.98
C MET A 36 29.16 -7.99 -7.61
N PRO A 37 28.16 -7.60 -6.79
CA PRO A 37 26.91 -7.07 -7.30
C PRO A 37 27.13 -5.76 -8.06
N SER A 38 26.47 -5.64 -9.19
CA SER A 38 26.37 -4.41 -9.96
C SER A 38 25.23 -3.52 -9.45
N LYS A 39 25.15 -2.29 -9.97
CA LYS A 39 23.98 -1.41 -9.74
C LYS A 39 22.67 -2.06 -10.21
N LYS A 40 22.70 -2.81 -11.33
CA LYS A 40 21.51 -3.53 -11.82
C LYS A 40 21.04 -4.61 -10.85
N ASP A 41 21.96 -5.32 -10.19
CA ASP A 41 21.61 -6.32 -9.18
C ASP A 41 20.97 -5.67 -7.96
N LEU A 42 21.45 -4.50 -7.54
CA LEU A 42 20.81 -3.73 -6.47
C LEU A 42 19.41 -3.26 -6.88
N GLU A 43 19.23 -2.73 -8.08
CA GLU A 43 17.92 -2.30 -8.60
C GLU A 43 16.96 -3.49 -8.69
N ALA A 44 17.42 -4.66 -9.16
CA ALA A 44 16.64 -5.89 -9.19
C ALA A 44 16.24 -6.32 -7.78
N HIS A 45 17.19 -6.33 -6.83
CA HIS A 45 16.91 -6.67 -5.42
C HIS A 45 15.89 -5.71 -4.80
N LEU A 46 16.05 -4.39 -4.98
CA LEU A 46 15.10 -3.40 -4.47
C LEU A 46 13.70 -3.58 -5.07
N SER A 47 13.60 -4.07 -6.31
CA SER A 47 12.32 -4.36 -6.95
C SER A 47 11.58 -5.54 -6.32
N THR A 48 12.29 -6.44 -5.62
CA THR A 48 11.71 -7.61 -4.93
C THR A 48 11.29 -7.32 -3.48
N ILE A 49 11.56 -6.11 -2.97
CA ILE A 49 11.14 -5.70 -1.64
C ILE A 49 9.71 -5.14 -1.74
N PHE A 50 8.75 -5.88 -1.19
CA PHE A 50 7.34 -5.53 -1.23
C PHE A 50 6.95 -4.76 0.03
N THR A 51 7.05 -3.43 -0.04
CA THR A 51 6.59 -2.50 1.00
C THR A 51 5.23 -1.93 0.63
N GLU A 52 4.48 -1.46 1.62
CA GLU A 52 3.17 -0.79 1.42
C GLU A 52 3.31 0.49 0.58
N VAL A 53 4.44 1.17 0.74
CA VAL A 53 4.83 2.31 -0.09
C VAL A 53 6.26 2.10 -0.58
N ARG A 54 6.49 2.20 -1.87
CA ARG A 54 7.81 2.05 -2.47
C ARG A 54 8.31 3.36 -3.06
N LEU A 55 9.52 3.76 -2.69
CA LEU A 55 10.19 4.92 -3.26
C LEU A 55 10.84 4.53 -4.59
N LYS A 56 10.42 5.21 -5.66
CA LYS A 56 11.06 5.20 -6.98
C LYS A 56 11.40 6.64 -7.38
N LYS A 57 11.22 7.03 -8.64
CA LYS A 57 11.17 8.45 -9.04
C LYS A 57 9.88 9.15 -8.55
N TYR A 58 8.98 8.38 -7.98
CA TYR A 58 7.70 8.76 -7.39
C TYR A 58 7.42 7.83 -6.19
N LEU A 59 6.44 8.16 -5.38
CA LEU A 59 5.93 7.27 -4.34
C LEU A 59 4.86 6.35 -4.95
N GLU A 60 5.09 5.05 -4.85
CA GLU A 60 4.15 4.03 -5.32
C GLU A 60 3.41 3.43 -4.13
N ILE A 61 2.13 3.68 -4.05
CA ILE A 61 1.25 3.07 -3.03
C ILE A 61 0.86 1.67 -3.51
N ARG A 62 1.08 0.66 -2.67
CA ARG A 62 0.95 -0.76 -3.02
C ARG A 62 0.00 -1.55 -2.13
N SER A 63 -0.56 -0.91 -1.11
CA SER A 63 -1.40 -1.54 -0.09
C SER A 63 -2.86 -1.73 -0.51
N VAL A 64 -3.18 -1.63 -1.80
CA VAL A 64 -4.55 -1.72 -2.31
C VAL A 64 -4.78 -3.08 -2.96
N ASP A 65 -5.83 -3.78 -2.53
CA ASP A 65 -6.26 -5.02 -3.15
C ASP A 65 -6.85 -4.80 -4.55
N ALA A 66 -6.81 -5.86 -5.36
CA ALA A 66 -7.52 -5.88 -6.63
C ALA A 66 -9.04 -5.79 -6.41
N CYS A 67 -9.72 -5.14 -7.31
CA CYS A 67 -11.17 -4.98 -7.26
C CYS A 67 -11.79 -4.99 -8.65
N GLU A 68 -13.12 -4.99 -8.71
CA GLU A 68 -13.87 -4.93 -9.96
C GLU A 68 -13.66 -3.59 -10.68
N TRP A 69 -14.01 -3.53 -11.96
CA TRP A 69 -13.74 -2.36 -12.81
C TRP A 69 -14.27 -1.04 -12.24
N ASP A 70 -15.43 -1.06 -11.63
CA ASP A 70 -16.08 0.13 -11.08
C ASP A 70 -15.39 0.74 -9.85
N CYS A 71 -14.48 0.00 -9.22
CA CYS A 71 -13.73 0.48 -8.05
C CYS A 71 -12.26 0.84 -8.33
N HIS A 72 -11.75 0.64 -9.55
CA HIS A 72 -10.34 0.90 -9.86
C HIS A 72 -9.89 2.34 -9.57
N CYS A 73 -10.78 3.31 -9.75
CA CYS A 73 -10.48 4.72 -9.48
C CYS A 73 -10.65 5.12 -8.01
N ALA A 74 -11.23 4.26 -7.16
CA ALA A 74 -11.54 4.61 -5.78
C ALA A 74 -10.28 4.86 -4.93
N ALA A 75 -9.31 3.95 -5.00
CA ALA A 75 -8.06 4.12 -4.25
C ALA A 75 -7.20 5.29 -4.76
N PRO A 76 -6.97 5.47 -6.07
CA PRO A 76 -6.31 6.67 -6.58
C PRO A 76 -6.99 7.97 -6.15
N ALA A 77 -8.31 8.06 -6.22
CA ALA A 77 -9.03 9.24 -5.77
C ALA A 77 -8.85 9.46 -4.26
N PHE A 78 -9.02 8.42 -3.46
CA PHE A 78 -8.86 8.48 -2.01
C PHE A 78 -7.48 9.03 -1.60
N PHE A 79 -6.40 8.44 -2.12
CA PHE A 79 -5.04 8.91 -1.81
C PHE A 79 -4.74 10.27 -2.41
N THR A 80 -5.31 10.61 -3.56
CA THR A 80 -5.18 11.95 -4.15
C THR A 80 -5.80 13.01 -3.24
N GLY A 81 -6.97 12.76 -2.70
CA GLY A 81 -7.61 13.66 -1.75
C GLY A 81 -6.80 13.88 -0.48
N LEU A 82 -6.24 12.80 0.08
CA LEU A 82 -5.41 12.88 1.29
C LEU A 82 -4.08 13.60 1.04
N ILE A 83 -3.36 13.25 -0.04
CA ILE A 83 -1.97 13.67 -0.24
C ILE A 83 -1.87 15.02 -0.97
N TYR A 84 -2.69 15.22 -2.00
CA TYR A 84 -2.64 16.42 -2.85
C TYR A 84 -3.74 17.43 -2.52
N GLY A 85 -4.77 17.00 -1.80
CA GLY A 85 -5.88 17.87 -1.41
C GLY A 85 -5.76 18.38 0.02
N ASN A 86 -5.44 17.49 0.98
CA ASN A 86 -5.53 17.80 2.41
C ASN A 86 -4.44 17.07 3.23
N LEU A 87 -3.17 17.29 2.86
CA LEU A 87 -2.03 16.59 3.47
C LEU A 87 -1.86 16.93 4.95
N GLU A 88 -1.95 18.19 5.33
CA GLU A 88 -1.71 18.63 6.72
C GLU A 88 -2.71 17.99 7.68
N GLU A 89 -4.00 17.98 7.35
CA GLU A 89 -5.01 17.34 8.17
C GLU A 89 -4.80 15.82 8.25
N SER A 90 -4.42 15.19 7.12
CA SER A 90 -4.08 13.76 7.09
C SER A 90 -2.92 13.44 8.03
N LEU A 91 -1.87 14.26 8.04
CA LEU A 91 -0.70 14.11 8.91
C LEU A 91 -1.08 14.34 10.38
N ASP A 92 -1.91 15.33 10.66
CA ASP A 92 -2.37 15.64 12.02
C ASP A 92 -3.11 14.46 12.67
N VAL A 93 -3.87 13.72 11.90
CA VAL A 93 -4.57 12.53 12.39
C VAL A 93 -3.59 11.43 12.79
N ILE A 94 -2.54 11.19 12.00
CA ILE A 94 -1.63 10.05 12.22
C ILE A 94 -0.41 10.38 13.09
N LYS A 95 -0.09 11.65 13.35
CA LYS A 95 1.14 12.07 14.03
C LYS A 95 1.38 11.44 15.40
N ASN A 96 0.31 11.06 16.09
CA ASN A 96 0.38 10.47 17.42
C ASN A 96 0.25 8.93 17.40
N TRP A 97 0.15 8.30 16.24
CA TRP A 97 0.06 6.85 16.16
C TRP A 97 1.40 6.20 16.47
N LYS A 98 1.39 5.20 17.34
CA LYS A 98 2.58 4.46 17.73
C LYS A 98 2.85 3.35 16.72
N SER A 99 4.11 3.17 16.35
CA SER A 99 4.53 2.13 15.40
C SER A 99 4.11 0.73 15.84
N GLU A 100 4.13 0.45 17.14
CA GLU A 100 3.68 -0.82 17.71
C GLU A 100 2.18 -1.07 17.48
N GLU A 101 1.35 -0.05 17.69
CA GLU A 101 -0.10 -0.14 17.46
C GLU A 101 -0.41 -0.32 15.97
N ILE A 102 0.33 0.38 15.10
CA ILE A 102 0.21 0.22 13.63
C ILE A 102 0.55 -1.21 13.24
N LEU A 103 1.67 -1.76 13.73
CA LEU A 103 2.08 -3.13 13.42
C LEU A 103 1.05 -4.16 13.93
N ASN A 104 0.54 -3.95 15.14
CA ASN A 104 -0.49 -4.81 15.71
C ASN A 104 -1.79 -4.78 14.88
N ALA A 105 -2.22 -3.59 14.46
CA ALA A 105 -3.38 -3.44 13.58
C ALA A 105 -3.15 -4.11 12.22
N TYR A 106 -1.97 -3.94 11.63
CA TYR A 106 -1.58 -4.59 10.38
C TYR A 106 -1.68 -6.12 10.44
N ILE A 107 -1.18 -6.74 11.52
CA ILE A 107 -1.24 -8.20 11.72
C ILE A 107 -2.68 -8.69 11.94
N ASN A 108 -3.53 -7.89 12.56
CA ASN A 108 -4.89 -8.27 12.91
C ASN A 108 -5.93 -7.93 11.83
N ALA A 109 -5.69 -6.95 10.98
CA ALA A 109 -6.62 -6.50 9.95
C ALA A 109 -7.09 -7.64 9.00
N PRO A 110 -6.24 -8.57 8.54
CA PRO A 110 -6.69 -9.70 7.72
C PRO A 110 -7.70 -10.62 8.41
N LYS A 111 -7.69 -10.66 9.76
CA LYS A 111 -8.58 -11.54 10.55
C LYS A 111 -9.85 -10.84 11.01
N LYS A 112 -9.74 -9.55 11.35
CA LYS A 112 -10.82 -8.78 12.00
C LYS A 112 -11.46 -7.75 11.06
N GLY A 113 -10.89 -7.51 9.88
CA GLY A 113 -11.39 -6.52 8.93
C GLY A 113 -11.54 -5.14 9.56
N LEU A 114 -12.66 -4.49 9.29
CA LEU A 114 -12.96 -3.14 9.77
C LEU A 114 -13.15 -3.05 11.31
N SER A 115 -13.30 -4.18 12.01
CA SER A 115 -13.38 -4.20 13.48
C SER A 115 -12.02 -4.19 14.17
N THR A 116 -10.91 -4.22 13.44
CA THR A 116 -9.56 -4.09 13.98
C THR A 116 -9.39 -2.74 14.68
N GLU A 117 -8.77 -2.75 15.84
CA GLU A 117 -8.50 -1.53 16.62
C GLU A 117 -7.11 -0.97 16.30
N LEU A 118 -7.04 0.35 16.22
CA LEU A 118 -5.83 1.15 16.07
C LEU A 118 -6.00 2.46 16.83
N ASN A 119 -5.08 2.75 17.74
CA ASN A 119 -5.07 4.00 18.51
C ASN A 119 -6.46 4.35 19.11
N GLY A 120 -7.09 3.35 19.78
CA GLY A 120 -8.35 3.50 20.50
C GLY A 120 -9.62 3.59 19.64
N LYS A 121 -9.52 3.42 18.31
CA LYS A 121 -10.68 3.39 17.40
C LYS A 121 -10.61 2.18 16.47
N LYS A 122 -11.75 1.77 15.93
CA LYS A 122 -11.83 0.73 14.88
C LYS A 122 -11.36 1.28 13.55
N LEU A 123 -10.82 0.42 12.68
CA LEU A 123 -10.48 0.78 11.30
C LEU A 123 -11.70 1.33 10.55
N LEU A 124 -12.92 0.89 10.89
CA LEU A 124 -14.16 1.48 10.36
C LEU A 124 -14.26 2.98 10.64
N ASP A 125 -13.96 3.39 11.86
CA ASP A 125 -14.06 4.81 12.28
C ASP A 125 -12.94 5.64 11.66
N TRP A 126 -11.72 5.08 11.62
CA TRP A 126 -10.60 5.69 10.90
C TRP A 126 -10.89 5.83 9.41
N GLY A 127 -11.47 4.79 8.80
CA GLY A 127 -11.88 4.82 7.39
C GLY A 127 -12.86 5.96 7.09
N LYS A 128 -13.85 6.19 7.96
CA LYS A 128 -14.80 7.31 7.82
C LYS A 128 -14.12 8.67 7.95
N ILE A 129 -13.20 8.82 8.92
CA ILE A 129 -12.41 10.06 9.10
C ILE A 129 -11.60 10.35 7.85
N PHE A 130 -10.80 9.39 7.38
CA PHE A 130 -9.96 9.58 6.20
C PHE A 130 -10.78 9.75 4.90
N LEU A 131 -11.95 9.12 4.81
CA LEU A 131 -12.83 9.33 3.67
C LEU A 131 -13.31 10.78 3.60
N GLU A 132 -13.65 11.40 4.73
CA GLU A 132 -14.09 12.79 4.77
C GLU A 132 -12.94 13.76 4.47
N ILE A 133 -11.74 13.52 5.04
CA ILE A 133 -10.54 14.29 4.72
C ILE A 133 -10.22 14.21 3.21
N SER A 134 -10.31 13.01 2.63
CA SER A 134 -10.10 12.81 1.20
C SER A 134 -11.16 13.54 0.36
N ARG A 135 -12.43 13.46 0.75
CA ARG A 135 -13.54 14.14 0.08
C ARG A 135 -13.33 15.64 0.03
N THR A 136 -13.08 16.26 1.19
CA THR A 136 -12.82 17.71 1.28
C THR A 136 -11.58 18.10 0.48
N GLY A 137 -10.53 17.29 0.51
CA GLY A 137 -9.35 17.46 -0.31
C GLY A 137 -9.62 17.42 -1.82
N LEU A 138 -10.44 16.48 -2.30
CA LEU A 138 -10.81 16.40 -3.72
C LEU A 138 -11.68 17.59 -4.16
N ILE A 139 -12.64 18.01 -3.32
CA ILE A 139 -13.45 19.21 -3.57
C ILE A 139 -12.56 20.44 -3.70
N SER A 140 -11.61 20.64 -2.79
CA SER A 140 -10.70 21.79 -2.81
C SER A 140 -9.81 21.82 -4.05
N ARG A 141 -9.46 20.68 -4.63
CA ARG A 141 -8.70 20.56 -5.87
C ARG A 141 -9.49 21.04 -7.10
N ASN A 142 -10.82 20.99 -7.03
CA ASN A 142 -11.75 21.43 -8.07
C ASN A 142 -11.40 20.91 -9.49
N LYS A 143 -11.09 19.61 -9.60
CA LYS A 143 -10.79 18.94 -10.87
C LYS A 143 -12.04 18.27 -11.39
N LEU A 144 -12.58 18.82 -12.47
CA LEU A 144 -13.83 18.36 -13.08
C LEU A 144 -13.56 17.45 -14.28
N ASN A 145 -14.36 16.41 -14.43
CA ASN A 145 -14.39 15.58 -15.62
C ASN A 145 -15.23 16.24 -16.74
N LYS A 146 -15.29 15.62 -17.91
CA LYS A 146 -16.07 16.14 -19.07
C LYS A 146 -17.57 16.30 -18.80
N LYS A 147 -18.10 15.66 -17.74
CA LYS A 147 -19.52 15.76 -17.33
C LYS A 147 -19.75 16.79 -16.23
N GLY A 148 -18.71 17.52 -15.82
CA GLY A 148 -18.78 18.52 -14.76
C GLY A 148 -18.76 17.95 -13.33
N ASN A 149 -18.52 16.65 -13.15
CA ASN A 149 -18.37 16.03 -11.83
C ASN A 149 -16.92 16.11 -11.37
N ASP A 150 -16.70 16.40 -10.10
CA ASP A 150 -15.39 16.34 -9.48
C ASP A 150 -14.94 14.89 -9.16
N GLU A 151 -13.75 14.75 -8.61
CA GLU A 151 -13.13 13.43 -8.36
C GLU A 151 -13.82 12.66 -7.22
N THR A 152 -14.72 13.27 -6.44
CA THR A 152 -15.43 12.60 -5.32
C THR A 152 -16.35 11.49 -5.79
N VAL A 153 -16.81 11.53 -7.05
CA VAL A 153 -17.64 10.46 -7.64
C VAL A 153 -16.98 9.09 -7.57
N TYR A 154 -15.63 9.04 -7.52
CA TYR A 154 -14.88 7.80 -7.42
C TYR A 154 -14.81 7.23 -6.00
N LEU A 155 -15.18 7.98 -4.97
CA LEU A 155 -15.16 7.51 -3.57
C LEU A 155 -16.33 6.57 -3.25
N LYS A 156 -17.31 6.44 -4.12
CA LYS A 156 -18.57 5.69 -3.89
C LYS A 156 -18.36 4.26 -3.38
N ASN A 157 -17.36 3.55 -3.91
CA ASN A 157 -17.07 2.17 -3.48
C ASN A 157 -16.55 2.11 -2.04
N ILE A 158 -15.72 3.08 -1.63
CA ILE A 158 -15.22 3.16 -0.25
C ILE A 158 -16.37 3.53 0.69
N GLU A 159 -17.23 4.47 0.29
CA GLU A 159 -18.44 4.84 1.02
C GLU A 159 -19.32 3.62 1.30
N ASN A 160 -19.56 2.80 0.29
CA ASN A 160 -20.38 1.60 0.42
C ASN A 160 -19.75 0.59 1.40
N ILE A 161 -18.44 0.35 1.32
CA ILE A 161 -17.72 -0.52 2.25
C ILE A 161 -17.88 -0.04 3.70
N LEU A 162 -17.70 1.26 3.93
CA LEU A 162 -17.77 1.84 5.28
C LEU A 162 -19.20 1.93 5.82
N SER A 163 -20.19 2.24 4.96
CA SER A 163 -21.59 2.33 5.36
C SER A 163 -22.20 0.96 5.68
N GLU A 164 -21.84 -0.05 4.90
CA GLU A 164 -22.29 -1.43 5.13
C GLU A 164 -21.49 -2.15 6.23
N ASN A 165 -20.38 -1.55 6.68
CA ASN A 165 -19.44 -2.17 7.61
C ASN A 165 -19.02 -3.58 7.17
N LYS A 166 -18.73 -3.75 5.89
CA LYS A 166 -18.33 -5.03 5.27
C LYS A 166 -17.28 -4.82 4.22
N THR A 167 -16.17 -5.52 4.35
CA THR A 167 -15.14 -5.59 3.32
C THR A 167 -15.62 -6.40 2.10
N LYS A 168 -14.96 -6.24 0.96
CA LYS A 168 -15.26 -7.05 -0.22
C LYS A 168 -14.95 -8.54 0.04
N ALA A 169 -13.91 -8.86 0.79
CA ALA A 169 -13.58 -10.23 1.20
C ALA A 169 -14.74 -10.87 1.99
N GLU A 170 -15.31 -10.16 2.98
CA GLU A 170 -16.46 -10.66 3.75
C GLU A 170 -17.72 -10.88 2.89
N LYS A 171 -17.89 -10.08 1.85
CA LYS A 171 -18.99 -10.28 0.89
C LYS A 171 -18.75 -11.53 0.04
N SER A 172 -17.53 -11.77 -0.41
CA SER A 172 -17.17 -12.93 -1.24
C SER A 172 -17.32 -14.26 -0.50
N ILE A 173 -16.95 -14.32 0.79
CA ILE A 173 -17.09 -15.52 1.62
C ILE A 173 -18.56 -15.97 1.77
N LYS A 174 -19.53 -15.04 1.70
CA LYS A 174 -20.97 -15.36 1.82
C LYS A 174 -21.59 -15.92 0.54
N ILE A 175 -20.88 -15.89 -0.57
CA ILE A 175 -21.34 -16.36 -1.89
C ILE A 175 -20.85 -17.80 -2.14
N ALA A 176 -19.86 -18.26 -1.40
CA ALA A 176 -19.34 -19.63 -1.43
C ALA A 176 -20.04 -20.52 -0.39
#